data_2603b9c82c711255e406798379748ad9
#
_entry.id   2603b9c82c711255e406798379748ad9
#
_cell.length_a   1.000
_cell.length_b   1.000
_cell.length_c   1.000
_cell.angle_alpha   90.00
_cell.angle_beta   90.00
_cell.angle_gamma   90.00
#
_symmetry.space_group_name_H-M   'P 1'
#
loop_
_entity.id
_entity.type
_entity.pdbx_description
1 polymer ?
#
loop_
_entity_poly.entity_id
_entity_poly.type
_entity_poly.pdbx_seq_one_letter_code
_entity_poly.pdbx_strand_id
1 'polypeptide(L)'
;MKQITAVIKPFKLEEVREALGECGVTGLTVTEVKGFGRQKGHTELYRGAEYVVDFLPKVKVEVVVKTEDVDRCVDAIVRAARTGKIGDGKIFITSVEHVVRIRTGEEDAAAI
;
A
#
# COMPACT_ATOMS: atom_id res chain seq x y z
N MET A 1 10.53 -13.82 -6.11
CA MET A 1 9.61 -12.69 -6.28
C MET A 1 8.79 -12.50 -5.01
N LYS A 2 8.51 -11.28 -4.68
CA LYS A 2 7.71 -10.93 -3.50
C LYS A 2 6.64 -9.93 -3.88
N GLN A 3 5.49 -10.03 -3.24
CA GLN A 3 4.46 -9.00 -3.31
C GLN A 3 4.57 -8.12 -2.07
N ILE A 4 4.64 -6.84 -2.31
CA ILE A 4 4.60 -5.82 -1.27
C ILE A 4 3.20 -5.22 -1.29
N THR A 5 2.51 -5.32 -0.16
CA THR A 5 1.19 -4.73 0.02
C THR A 5 1.30 -3.65 1.08
N ALA A 6 1.03 -2.42 0.71
CA ALA A 6 1.07 -1.29 1.64
C ALA A 6 -0.33 -0.72 1.81
N VAL A 7 -0.79 -0.65 3.05
CA VAL A 7 -2.06 0.02 3.38
C VAL A 7 -1.69 1.36 3.99
N ILE A 8 -2.05 2.44 3.32
CA ILE A 8 -1.56 3.79 3.61
C ILE A 8 -2.71 4.79 3.74
N LYS A 9 -2.41 5.96 4.26
CA LYS A 9 -3.34 7.09 4.23
C LYS A 9 -3.58 7.52 2.77
N PRO A 10 -4.84 7.81 2.38
CA PRO A 10 -5.15 8.10 0.97
C PRO A 10 -4.34 9.25 0.37
N PHE A 11 -4.10 10.31 1.13
CA PHE A 11 -3.38 11.48 0.61
C PHE A 11 -1.88 11.24 0.37
N LYS A 12 -1.36 10.07 0.77
CA LYS A 12 0.03 9.68 0.53
C LYS A 12 0.23 8.86 -0.76
N LEU A 13 -0.86 8.54 -1.46
CA LEU A 13 -0.78 7.67 -2.64
C LEU A 13 0.20 8.19 -3.70
N GLU A 14 0.11 9.46 -4.07
CA GLU A 14 0.97 10.02 -5.12
C GLU A 14 2.45 9.98 -4.73
N GLU A 15 2.76 10.32 -3.50
CA GLU A 15 4.14 10.27 -3.01
C GLU A 15 4.69 8.85 -3.03
N VAL A 16 3.88 7.86 -2.65
CA VAL A 16 4.27 6.44 -2.68
C VAL A 16 4.48 5.98 -4.12
N ARG A 17 3.57 6.34 -5.03
CA ARG A 17 3.68 5.99 -6.44
C ARG A 17 4.98 6.54 -7.04
N GLU A 18 5.28 7.80 -6.78
CA GLU A 18 6.51 8.44 -7.27
C GLU A 18 7.76 7.76 -6.70
N ALA A 19 7.76 7.47 -5.40
CA ALA A 19 8.90 6.82 -4.76
C ALA A 19 9.16 5.42 -5.33
N LEU A 20 8.10 4.65 -5.58
CA LEU A 20 8.23 3.34 -6.21
C LEU A 20 8.71 3.45 -7.66
N GLY A 21 8.24 4.45 -8.39
CA GLY A 21 8.72 4.73 -9.74
C GLY A 21 10.22 4.99 -9.79
N GLU A 22 10.74 5.73 -8.83
CA GLU A 22 12.18 5.99 -8.71
C GLU A 22 12.98 4.70 -8.40
N CYS A 23 12.32 3.71 -7.80
CA CYS A 23 12.92 2.39 -7.56
C CYS A 23 12.82 1.46 -8.77
N GLY A 24 12.28 1.93 -9.89
CA GLY A 24 12.15 1.13 -11.11
C GLY A 24 10.84 0.37 -11.22
N VAL A 25 9.90 0.57 -10.31
CA VAL A 25 8.56 -0.05 -10.39
C VAL A 25 7.76 0.65 -11.47
N THR A 26 7.31 -0.09 -12.47
CA THR A 26 6.57 0.45 -13.61
C THR A 26 5.07 0.24 -13.55
N GLY A 27 4.61 -0.61 -12.65
CA GLY A 27 3.17 -0.87 -12.49
C GLY A 27 2.85 -1.22 -11.05
N LEU A 28 1.67 -0.79 -10.62
CA LEU A 28 1.15 -1.13 -9.30
C LEU A 28 -0.37 -1.21 -9.36
N THR A 29 -0.95 -1.87 -8.39
CA THR A 29 -2.39 -1.99 -8.26
C THR A 29 -2.84 -1.21 -7.03
N VAL A 30 -3.89 -0.42 -7.20
CA VAL A 30 -4.43 0.42 -6.12
C VAL A 30 -5.87 0.02 -5.85
N THR A 31 -6.20 -0.16 -4.59
CA THR A 31 -7.56 -0.48 -4.16
C THR A 31 -7.95 0.46 -3.02
N GLU A 32 -9.11 1.07 -3.13
CA GLU A 32 -9.68 1.83 -2.01
C GLU A 32 -10.24 0.85 -1.00
N VAL A 33 -9.82 1.02 0.27
CA VAL A 33 -10.21 0.13 1.36
C VAL A 33 -10.58 0.95 2.59
N LYS A 34 -11.12 0.28 3.58
CA LYS A 34 -11.38 0.88 4.88
C LYS A 34 -10.58 0.14 5.92
N GLY A 35 -9.97 0.89 6.84
CA GLY A 35 -9.19 0.33 7.92
C GLY A 35 -9.82 0.59 9.27
N PHE A 36 -9.63 -0.38 10.15
CA PHE A 36 -9.93 -0.26 11.57
C PHE A 36 -8.63 -0.51 12.33
N GLY A 37 -8.29 0.39 13.23
CA GLY A 37 -7.04 0.25 13.96
C GLY A 37 -6.98 1.16 15.18
N ARG A 38 -5.78 1.40 15.67
CA ARG A 38 -5.57 2.16 16.90
C ARG A 38 -6.09 3.59 16.85
N GLN A 39 -6.14 4.20 15.67
CA GLN A 39 -6.67 5.55 15.54
C GLN A 39 -8.17 5.59 15.84
N LYS A 40 -8.85 4.45 15.72
CA LYS A 40 -10.29 4.27 16.02
C LYS A 40 -11.18 5.39 15.47
N GLY A 41 -10.81 5.95 14.33
CA GLY A 41 -11.52 7.05 13.77
C GLY A 41 -11.57 8.23 14.72
N HIS A 42 -12.67 8.90 14.74
CA HIS A 42 -12.91 10.05 15.59
C HIS A 42 -14.39 10.07 15.96
N THR A 43 -14.72 10.83 17.01
CA THR A 43 -16.09 10.99 17.45
C THR A 43 -16.76 12.07 16.62
N GLU A 44 -17.93 11.77 16.10
CA GLU A 44 -18.77 12.71 15.36
C GLU A 44 -20.11 12.91 16.05
N LEU A 45 -20.70 14.08 15.86
CA LEU A 45 -22.03 14.40 16.35
C LEU A 45 -23.02 14.30 15.19
N TYR A 46 -24.09 13.56 15.43
CA TYR A 46 -25.19 13.47 14.48
C TYR A 46 -26.52 13.51 15.24
N ARG A 47 -27.34 14.50 14.94
CA ARG A 47 -28.64 14.72 15.61
C ARG A 47 -28.50 14.79 17.13
N GLY A 48 -27.42 15.38 17.62
CA GLY A 48 -27.15 15.53 19.03
C GLY A 48 -26.60 14.29 19.73
N ALA A 49 -26.38 13.20 19.00
CA ALA A 49 -25.77 11.99 19.54
C ALA A 49 -24.33 11.86 19.07
N GLU A 50 -23.42 11.46 19.97
CA GLU A 50 -22.05 11.13 19.65
C GLU A 50 -21.95 9.69 19.21
N TYR A 51 -21.15 9.43 18.17
CA TYR A 51 -20.71 8.08 17.86
C TYR A 51 -19.31 8.07 17.26
N VAL A 52 -18.64 6.94 17.45
CA VAL A 52 -17.27 6.76 17.02
C VAL A 52 -17.27 6.22 15.57
N VAL A 53 -16.46 6.85 14.74
CA VAL A 53 -16.23 6.34 13.39
C VAL A 53 -15.11 5.29 13.48
N ASP A 54 -15.49 4.02 13.40
CA ASP A 54 -14.56 2.91 13.59
C ASP A 54 -13.72 2.62 12.36
N PHE A 55 -14.28 2.83 11.16
CA PHE A 55 -13.59 2.56 9.90
C PHE A 55 -13.24 3.85 9.18
N LEU A 56 -11.99 3.94 8.76
CA LEU A 56 -11.48 5.10 8.04
C LEU A 56 -10.99 4.71 6.65
N PRO A 57 -11.13 5.63 5.67
CA PRO A 57 -10.61 5.38 4.33
C PRO A 57 -9.11 5.13 4.37
N LYS A 58 -8.68 4.14 3.61
CA LYS A 58 -7.28 3.80 3.35
C LYS A 58 -7.12 3.45 1.89
N VAL A 59 -5.88 3.36 1.45
CA VAL A 59 -5.56 2.89 0.11
C VAL A 59 -4.60 1.72 0.24
N LYS A 60 -4.89 0.66 -0.49
CA LYS A 60 -4.02 -0.50 -0.57
C LYS A 60 -3.27 -0.45 -1.89
N VAL A 61 -1.94 -0.44 -1.80
CA VAL A 61 -1.05 -0.46 -2.96
C VAL A 61 -0.35 -1.81 -2.99
N GLU A 62 -0.40 -2.47 -4.14
CA GLU A 62 0.23 -3.78 -4.31
C GLU A 62 1.20 -3.75 -5.48
N VAL A 63 2.41 -4.22 -5.25
CA VAL A 63 3.44 -4.36 -6.29
C VAL A 63 4.14 -5.70 -6.12
N VAL A 64 4.55 -6.29 -7.23
CA VAL A 64 5.39 -7.50 -7.23
C VAL A 64 6.77 -7.10 -7.71
N VAL A 65 7.78 -7.45 -6.95
CA VAL A 65 9.17 -7.11 -7.24
C VAL A 65 10.08 -8.33 -7.09
N LYS A 66 11.28 -8.22 -7.63
CA LYS A 66 12.30 -9.24 -7.40
C LYS A 66 12.67 -9.23 -5.91
N THR A 67 13.03 -10.39 -5.39
CA THR A 67 13.38 -10.52 -3.97
C THR A 67 14.48 -9.54 -3.54
N GLU A 68 15.49 -9.35 -4.38
CA GLU A 68 16.60 -8.44 -4.10
C GLU A 68 16.21 -6.97 -4.05
N ASP A 69 15.06 -6.60 -4.58
CA ASP A 69 14.58 -5.21 -4.61
C ASP A 69 13.66 -4.87 -3.44
N VAL A 70 13.27 -5.85 -2.63
CA VAL A 70 12.28 -5.67 -1.56
C VAL A 70 12.69 -4.57 -0.58
N ASP A 71 13.88 -4.66 -0.02
CA ASP A 71 14.30 -3.72 1.02
C ASP A 71 14.32 -2.28 0.51
N ARG A 72 14.77 -2.07 -0.72
CA ARG A 72 14.82 -0.76 -1.34
C ARG A 72 13.41 -0.20 -1.56
N CYS A 73 12.49 -1.04 -2.04
CA CYS A 73 11.11 -0.62 -2.28
C CYS A 73 10.37 -0.36 -0.97
N VAL A 74 10.55 -1.21 0.03
CA VAL A 74 9.94 -1.01 1.36
C VAL A 74 10.43 0.30 1.99
N ASP A 75 11.72 0.57 1.93
CA ASP A 75 12.29 1.80 2.46
C ASP A 75 11.69 3.04 1.76
N ALA A 76 11.54 2.98 0.44
CA ALA A 76 10.93 4.05 -0.34
C ALA A 76 9.48 4.30 0.09
N ILE A 77 8.70 3.24 0.29
CA ILE A 77 7.32 3.35 0.74
C ILE A 77 7.24 3.97 2.14
N VAL A 78 8.08 3.50 3.06
CA VAL A 78 8.09 4.01 4.44
C VAL A 78 8.38 5.50 4.45
N ARG A 79 9.41 5.94 3.73
CA ARG A 79 9.76 7.37 3.65
C ARG A 79 8.63 8.21 3.08
N ALA A 80 7.98 7.73 2.03
CA ALA A 80 6.92 8.46 1.34
C ALA A 80 5.61 8.49 2.15
N ALA A 81 5.28 7.41 2.85
CA ALA A 81 3.98 7.26 3.52
C ALA A 81 3.97 7.73 4.97
N ARG A 82 5.12 7.80 5.63
CA ARG A 82 5.21 8.13 7.05
C ARG A 82 4.80 9.55 7.34
N THR A 83 3.92 9.74 8.33
CA THR A 83 3.62 11.04 8.93
C THR A 83 4.11 11.10 10.37
N GLY A 84 4.36 9.95 10.99
CA GLY A 84 4.70 9.85 12.41
C GLY A 84 3.48 9.80 13.32
N LYS A 85 2.29 9.84 12.75
CA LYS A 85 1.04 9.81 13.51
C LYS A 85 0.39 8.43 13.40
N ILE A 86 -0.47 8.12 14.38
CA ILE A 86 -1.27 6.91 14.35
C ILE A 86 -2.08 6.85 13.06
N GLY A 87 -2.16 5.68 12.46
CA GLY A 87 -2.90 5.48 11.22
C GLY A 87 -2.04 5.50 9.96
N ASP A 88 -0.72 5.62 10.07
CA ASP A 88 0.18 5.60 8.92
C ASP A 88 0.09 4.31 8.10
N GLY A 89 -0.33 3.23 8.71
CA GLY A 89 -0.55 1.97 8.02
C GLY A 89 0.55 0.95 8.21
N LYS A 90 0.50 -0.08 7.38
CA LYS A 90 1.42 -1.22 7.48
C LYS A 90 1.80 -1.72 6.10
N ILE A 91 2.93 -2.40 6.04
CA ILE A 91 3.42 -3.06 4.84
C ILE A 91 3.47 -4.55 5.13
N PHE A 92 2.95 -5.34 4.19
CA PHE A 92 2.98 -6.80 4.26
C PHE A 92 3.78 -7.32 3.08
N ILE A 93 4.60 -8.32 3.30
CA ILE A 93 5.42 -8.92 2.25
C ILE A 93 5.11 -10.41 2.20
N THR A 94 4.74 -10.89 1.02
CA THR A 94 4.43 -12.30 0.81
C THR A 94 5.21 -12.83 -0.37
N SER A 95 5.45 -14.14 -0.38
CA SER A 95 6.11 -14.81 -1.48
C SER A 95 5.15 -14.98 -2.65
N VAL A 96 5.63 -14.73 -3.86
CA VAL A 96 4.88 -14.97 -5.09
C VAL A 96 5.56 -16.13 -5.80
N GLU A 97 4.82 -17.20 -6.01
CA GLU A 97 5.37 -18.42 -6.62
C GLU A 97 5.55 -18.28 -8.12
N HIS A 98 4.62 -17.58 -8.78
CA HIS A 98 4.59 -17.54 -10.24
C HIS A 98 3.84 -16.31 -10.71
N VAL A 99 4.35 -15.68 -11.77
CA VAL A 99 3.71 -14.52 -12.41
C VAL A 99 3.61 -14.79 -13.91
N VAL A 100 2.48 -14.48 -14.50
CA VAL A 100 2.28 -14.56 -15.94
C VAL A 100 1.70 -13.24 -16.43
N ARG A 101 2.34 -12.65 -17.41
CA ARG A 101 1.81 -11.45 -18.05
C ARG A 101 0.76 -11.86 -19.08
N ILE A 102 -0.46 -11.37 -18.92
CA ILE A 102 -1.59 -11.80 -19.76
C ILE A 102 -1.34 -11.51 -21.24
N ARG A 103 -0.88 -10.31 -21.58
CA ARG A 103 -0.73 -9.90 -22.98
C ARG A 103 0.33 -10.70 -23.73
N THR A 104 1.45 -10.97 -23.08
CA THR A 104 2.62 -11.54 -23.75
C THR A 104 2.88 -13.01 -23.44
N GLY A 105 2.30 -13.51 -22.33
CA GLY A 105 2.61 -14.85 -21.82
C GLY A 105 3.97 -14.96 -21.15
N GLU A 106 4.70 -13.85 -21.01
CA GLU A 106 5.98 -13.85 -20.29
C GLU A 106 5.76 -14.26 -18.83
N GLU A 107 6.75 -14.92 -18.27
CA GLU A 107 6.66 -15.52 -16.95
C GLU A 107 7.73 -14.98 -15.99
N ASP A 108 7.38 -14.96 -14.72
CA ASP A 108 8.25 -14.64 -13.58
C ASP A 108 9.01 -13.32 -13.77
N ALA A 109 10.34 -13.32 -13.71
CA ALA A 109 11.13 -12.08 -13.77
C ALA A 109 10.85 -11.25 -15.03
N ALA A 110 10.54 -11.88 -16.16
CA ALA A 110 10.19 -11.17 -17.38
C ALA A 110 8.78 -10.58 -17.36
N ALA A 111 7.95 -11.02 -16.43
CA ALA A 111 6.56 -10.59 -16.31
C ALA A 111 6.37 -9.42 -15.32
N ILE A 112 7.40 -9.06 -14.60
CA ILE A 112 7.31 -7.99 -13.60
C ILE A 112 8.17 -6.78 -13.92
#